data_07f741085041332b3b1df022d852de5d
#
_entry.id   07f741085041332b3b1df022d852de5d
#
_cell.length_a   1.000
_cell.length_b   1.000
_cell.length_c   1.000
_cell.angle_alpha   90.00
_cell.angle_beta   90.00
_cell.angle_gamma   90.00
#
_symmetry.space_group_name_H-M   'P 1'
#
loop_
_entity.id
_entity.type
_entity.pdbx_description
1 polymer ?
#
loop_
_entity_poly.entity_id
_entity_poly.type
_entity_poly.pdbx_seq_one_letter_code
_entity_poly.pdbx_strand_id
1 'polypeptide(L)'
;FCSERLSALCRDSSFSGLIVPIAIGSVSDTNILRKICSDLYGSLWSSHFAIRPAKLFDGVEQRLTILIGCHGPSDGNWYTSKYHQWFSEERSELFSKIILVSMPPRLSEESPWPKIGSVTEARILEKLRIFEGSPTHLLLTDSSKWVMYFHRTPGYWIRMLDFLPFFESPAGDRSVHHIRELYATSEAARAEIAGLGSSSLYFWWFFAIGNCRNLTKGDLLGFPAPRLDAGGAVEIVRIFNELMKSYKDNSSVKSRAKARYQEFDWVAAKPSVDAMDEFFAKVFGLTDEELDFVINYDIKVRVGDVAEGI
;
A
#
# COMPACT_ATOMS: atom_id res chain seq x y z
N PHE A 1 -14.74 20.88 10.18
CA PHE A 1 -14.94 22.34 10.22
C PHE A 1 -15.11 22.94 8.82
N CYS A 2 -14.09 22.82 7.92
CA CYS A 2 -14.25 23.36 6.54
C CYS A 2 -15.37 22.66 5.78
N SER A 3 -15.45 21.33 5.85
CA SER A 3 -16.50 20.55 5.16
C SER A 3 -17.91 20.88 5.67
N GLU A 4 -18.08 21.05 6.98
CA GLU A 4 -19.36 21.47 7.58
C GLU A 4 -19.75 22.88 7.14
N ARG A 5 -18.78 23.78 7.01
CA ARG A 5 -19.05 25.14 6.49
C ARG A 5 -19.45 25.13 5.03
N LEU A 6 -18.86 24.25 4.23
CA LEU A 6 -19.26 24.11 2.83
C LEU A 6 -20.73 23.68 2.70
N SER A 7 -21.22 22.79 3.56
CA SER A 7 -22.65 22.40 3.54
C SER A 7 -23.60 23.58 3.75
N ALA A 8 -23.20 24.56 4.59
CA ALA A 8 -23.99 25.75 4.86
C ALA A 8 -23.89 26.83 3.78
N LEU A 9 -22.87 26.79 2.94
CA LEU A 9 -22.58 27.80 1.91
C LEU A 9 -22.98 27.37 0.51
N CYS A 10 -23.03 26.06 0.26
CA CYS A 10 -23.33 25.49 -1.03
C CYS A 10 -24.83 25.16 -1.15
N ARG A 11 -25.40 25.41 -2.33
CA ARG A 11 -26.75 25.00 -2.68
C ARG A 11 -26.75 23.65 -3.37
N ASP A 12 -27.88 22.98 -3.41
CA ASP A 12 -28.04 21.78 -4.22
C ASP A 12 -27.60 22.03 -5.67
N SER A 13 -26.98 21.02 -6.25
CA SER A 13 -26.41 21.06 -7.60
C SER A 13 -25.21 22.02 -7.78
N SER A 14 -24.69 22.60 -6.71
CA SER A 14 -23.43 23.35 -6.78
C SER A 14 -22.23 22.43 -6.62
N PHE A 15 -21.06 22.89 -7.08
CA PHE A 15 -19.81 22.16 -6.94
C PHE A 15 -18.91 22.81 -5.90
N SER A 16 -18.17 21.98 -5.17
CA SER A 16 -17.07 22.44 -4.33
C SER A 16 -15.84 21.58 -4.54
N GLY A 17 -14.66 22.18 -4.34
CA GLY A 17 -13.39 21.50 -4.44
C GLY A 17 -12.56 21.69 -3.17
N LEU A 18 -11.93 20.62 -2.70
CA LEU A 18 -11.03 20.62 -1.55
C LEU A 18 -9.72 19.92 -1.88
N ILE A 19 -8.63 20.48 -1.37
CA ILE A 19 -7.33 19.80 -1.37
C ILE A 19 -7.02 19.46 0.09
N VAL A 20 -6.93 18.18 0.38
CA VAL A 20 -6.83 17.66 1.75
C VAL A 20 -5.72 16.60 1.85
N PRO A 21 -5.18 16.35 3.05
CA PRO A 21 -4.27 15.21 3.26
C PRO A 21 -4.92 13.89 2.85
N ILE A 22 -4.14 12.99 2.22
CA ILE A 22 -4.61 11.68 1.75
C ILE A 22 -5.20 10.82 2.89
N ALA A 23 -4.85 11.11 4.11
CA ALA A 23 -5.36 10.45 5.32
C ALA A 23 -6.90 10.45 5.40
N ILE A 24 -7.58 11.39 4.76
CA ILE A 24 -9.06 11.45 4.75
C ILE A 24 -9.68 10.13 4.28
N GLY A 25 -9.06 9.49 3.29
CA GLY A 25 -9.56 8.24 2.71
C GLY A 25 -9.07 6.96 3.41
N SER A 26 -8.07 7.03 4.29
CA SER A 26 -7.34 5.82 4.68
C SER A 26 -7.17 5.60 6.19
N VAL A 27 -7.38 6.62 7.03
CA VAL A 27 -7.16 6.55 8.47
C VAL A 27 -8.49 6.43 9.21
N SER A 28 -8.56 5.57 10.23
CA SER A 28 -9.76 5.37 11.05
C SER A 28 -10.25 6.66 11.71
N ASP A 29 -9.34 7.48 12.20
CA ASP A 29 -9.67 8.75 12.88
C ASP A 29 -10.39 9.77 11.97
N THR A 30 -10.44 9.51 10.65
CA THR A 30 -11.13 10.36 9.67
C THR A 30 -12.52 9.84 9.27
N ASN A 31 -13.05 8.83 9.95
CA ASN A 31 -14.39 8.27 9.68
C ASN A 31 -15.49 9.34 9.70
N ILE A 32 -15.44 10.25 10.68
CA ILE A 32 -16.39 11.36 10.78
C ILE A 32 -16.34 12.26 9.55
N LEU A 33 -15.14 12.56 9.03
CA LEU A 33 -15.00 13.37 7.81
C LEU A 33 -15.55 12.64 6.59
N ARG A 34 -15.32 11.33 6.47
CA ARG A 34 -15.90 10.52 5.39
C ARG A 34 -17.42 10.53 5.44
N LYS A 35 -18.00 10.41 6.62
CA LYS A 35 -19.44 10.53 6.82
C LYS A 35 -19.96 11.89 6.39
N ILE A 36 -19.32 12.97 6.85
CA ILE A 36 -19.70 14.33 6.42
C ILE A 36 -19.65 14.47 4.89
N CYS A 37 -18.61 13.93 4.23
CA CYS A 37 -18.55 13.92 2.77
C CYS A 37 -19.69 13.11 2.16
N SER A 38 -20.04 11.96 2.77
CA SER A 38 -21.13 11.10 2.32
C SER A 38 -22.49 11.79 2.39
N ASP A 39 -22.70 12.60 3.43
CA ASP A 39 -23.96 13.32 3.65
C ASP A 39 -24.04 14.59 2.79
N LEU A 40 -22.89 15.17 2.44
CA LEU A 40 -22.79 16.44 1.75
C LEU A 40 -22.83 16.31 0.22
N TYR A 41 -22.25 15.25 -0.32
CA TYR A 41 -22.07 15.10 -1.76
C TYR A 41 -22.99 14.03 -2.35
N GLY A 42 -23.80 14.41 -3.33
CA GLY A 42 -24.52 13.49 -4.20
C GLY A 42 -23.54 12.69 -5.06
N SER A 43 -22.65 13.39 -5.75
CA SER A 43 -21.56 12.80 -6.53
C SER A 43 -20.21 13.30 -6.03
N LEU A 44 -19.19 12.42 -6.01
CA LEU A 44 -17.86 12.74 -5.52
C LEU A 44 -16.79 12.18 -6.47
N TRP A 45 -15.80 12.99 -6.78
CA TRP A 45 -14.59 12.62 -7.51
C TRP A 45 -13.37 12.87 -6.62
N SER A 46 -12.50 11.84 -6.48
CA SER A 46 -11.30 11.91 -5.68
C SER A 46 -10.06 11.53 -6.49
N SER A 47 -9.02 12.36 -6.42
CA SER A 47 -7.73 12.11 -7.08
C SER A 47 -6.61 12.20 -6.06
N HIS A 48 -5.67 11.23 -6.08
CA HIS A 48 -4.71 11.00 -5.02
C HIS A 48 -3.27 11.15 -5.52
N PHE A 49 -2.45 11.96 -4.83
CA PHE A 49 -1.12 12.36 -5.30
C PHE A 49 -0.03 12.07 -4.29
N ALA A 50 1.06 11.50 -4.78
CA ALA A 50 2.30 11.26 -4.07
C ALA A 50 3.07 12.57 -3.80
N ILE A 51 4.14 12.43 -2.98
CA ILE A 51 5.15 13.48 -2.80
C ILE A 51 6.49 13.10 -3.45
N ARG A 52 6.59 11.91 -4.02
CA ARG A 52 7.79 11.37 -4.68
C ARG A 52 7.39 10.43 -5.82
N PRO A 53 8.15 10.44 -6.93
CA PRO A 53 9.32 11.28 -7.22
C PRO A 53 9.06 12.78 -7.22
N ALA A 54 7.87 13.24 -7.67
CA ALA A 54 7.46 14.64 -7.65
C ALA A 54 6.28 14.90 -6.71
N LYS A 55 6.12 16.15 -6.30
CA LYS A 55 5.05 16.61 -5.41
C LYS A 55 4.12 17.61 -6.09
N LEU A 56 2.87 17.64 -5.67
CA LEU A 56 1.83 18.47 -6.31
C LEU A 56 2.09 19.98 -6.13
N PHE A 57 2.61 20.38 -4.96
CA PHE A 57 2.93 21.77 -4.65
C PHE A 57 4.33 21.89 -4.05
N ASP A 58 5.08 22.91 -4.46
CA ASP A 58 6.38 23.20 -3.89
C ASP A 58 6.25 23.57 -2.41
N GLY A 59 7.19 23.08 -1.59
CA GLY A 59 7.18 23.31 -0.14
C GLY A 59 6.18 22.45 0.65
N VAL A 60 5.29 21.69 0.00
CA VAL A 60 4.30 20.82 0.69
C VAL A 60 4.81 19.38 0.73
N GLU A 61 5.18 18.91 1.92
CA GLU A 61 5.68 17.54 2.16
C GLU A 61 4.53 16.61 2.63
N GLN A 62 3.36 16.76 2.02
CA GLN A 62 2.18 15.93 2.33
C GLN A 62 1.64 15.28 1.07
N ARG A 63 1.21 14.03 1.20
CA ARG A 63 0.41 13.34 0.20
C ARG A 63 -0.99 13.93 0.23
N LEU A 64 -1.52 14.23 -0.95
CA LEU A 64 -2.74 15.00 -1.06
C LEU A 64 -3.82 14.23 -1.81
N THR A 65 -5.05 14.54 -1.48
CA THR A 65 -6.25 14.18 -2.24
C THR A 65 -6.94 15.45 -2.70
N ILE A 66 -7.25 15.53 -3.98
CA ILE A 66 -8.16 16.54 -4.51
C ILE A 66 -9.55 15.90 -4.53
N LEU A 67 -10.49 16.54 -3.84
CA LEU A 67 -11.91 16.18 -3.83
C LEU A 67 -12.68 17.22 -4.61
N ILE A 68 -13.52 16.75 -5.51
CA ILE A 68 -14.52 17.59 -6.20
C ILE A 68 -15.86 16.92 -5.93
N GLY A 69 -16.81 17.67 -5.36
CA GLY A 69 -18.12 17.15 -5.03
C GLY A 69 -19.24 18.00 -5.59
N CYS A 70 -20.28 17.36 -6.09
CA CYS A 70 -21.56 17.97 -6.40
C CYS A 70 -22.47 17.83 -5.18
N HIS A 71 -22.96 18.96 -4.66
CA HIS A 71 -23.85 18.98 -3.50
C HIS A 71 -25.26 18.52 -3.87
N GLY A 72 -25.92 17.84 -2.95
CA GLY A 72 -27.30 17.40 -3.12
C GLY A 72 -27.52 15.95 -2.71
N PRO A 73 -28.71 15.41 -2.98
CA PRO A 73 -29.05 14.03 -2.68
C PRO A 73 -28.04 13.07 -3.36
N SER A 74 -27.63 12.05 -2.62
CA SER A 74 -26.67 11.09 -3.15
C SER A 74 -27.31 10.22 -4.22
N ASP A 75 -26.73 10.25 -5.41
CA ASP A 75 -27.04 9.35 -6.53
C ASP A 75 -26.13 8.11 -6.56
N GLY A 76 -25.17 8.02 -5.61
CA GLY A 76 -24.21 6.94 -5.48
C GLY A 76 -23.04 7.00 -6.46
N ASN A 77 -22.90 8.05 -7.25
CA ASN A 77 -21.87 8.23 -8.27
C ASN A 77 -20.57 8.74 -7.64
N TRP A 78 -19.81 7.86 -7.04
CA TRP A 78 -18.51 8.17 -6.49
C TRP A 78 -17.38 7.58 -7.33
N TYR A 79 -16.38 8.41 -7.61
CA TYR A 79 -15.27 8.08 -8.48
C TYR A 79 -13.94 8.31 -7.77
N THR A 80 -12.96 7.45 -8.06
CA THR A 80 -11.63 7.54 -7.50
C THR A 80 -10.57 7.35 -8.58
N SER A 81 -9.38 7.87 -8.35
CA SER A 81 -8.20 7.57 -9.15
C SER A 81 -7.23 6.70 -8.35
N LYS A 82 -6.27 6.08 -9.04
CA LYS A 82 -5.14 5.45 -8.36
C LYS A 82 -4.32 6.49 -7.57
N TYR A 83 -3.41 6.02 -6.72
CA TYR A 83 -2.38 6.84 -6.12
C TYR A 83 -1.33 7.21 -7.18
N HIS A 84 -1.28 8.48 -7.58
CA HIS A 84 -0.40 8.95 -8.65
C HIS A 84 1.01 9.20 -8.12
N GLN A 85 1.95 8.37 -8.53
CA GLN A 85 3.39 8.63 -8.47
C GLN A 85 3.83 9.06 -9.86
N TRP A 86 4.57 10.18 -9.98
CA TRP A 86 4.90 10.83 -11.23
C TRP A 86 6.22 11.57 -11.15
N PHE A 87 6.88 11.77 -12.29
CA PHE A 87 8.13 12.53 -12.40
C PHE A 87 7.86 13.98 -12.75
N SER A 88 8.80 14.91 -12.41
CA SER A 88 8.62 16.35 -12.59
C SER A 88 8.33 16.76 -14.04
N GLU A 89 8.87 16.02 -14.98
CA GLU A 89 8.71 16.22 -16.43
C GLU A 89 7.28 15.93 -16.90
N GLU A 90 6.54 15.12 -16.16
CA GLU A 90 5.15 14.75 -16.47
C GLU A 90 4.12 15.78 -15.96
N ARG A 91 4.59 16.87 -15.31
CA ARG A 91 3.71 17.83 -14.64
C ARG A 91 2.67 18.46 -15.53
N SER A 92 3.02 18.84 -16.76
CA SER A 92 2.12 19.48 -17.73
C SER A 92 0.94 18.58 -18.13
N GLU A 93 1.14 17.26 -18.09
CA GLU A 93 0.15 16.27 -18.50
C GLU A 93 -0.50 15.55 -17.31
N LEU A 94 -0.10 15.86 -16.07
CA LEU A 94 -0.52 15.12 -14.89
C LEU A 94 -2.04 14.99 -14.78
N PHE A 95 -2.76 16.08 -14.94
CA PHE A 95 -4.22 16.06 -14.78
C PHE A 95 -4.93 15.42 -15.96
N SER A 96 -4.40 15.52 -17.17
CA SER A 96 -4.99 14.89 -18.36
C SER A 96 -4.84 13.36 -18.35
N LYS A 97 -3.89 12.83 -17.58
CA LYS A 97 -3.65 11.38 -17.42
C LYS A 97 -4.43 10.76 -16.25
N ILE A 98 -5.22 11.54 -15.51
CA ILE A 98 -6.03 11.00 -14.42
C ILE A 98 -7.17 10.17 -14.99
N ILE A 99 -7.19 8.88 -14.65
CA ILE A 99 -8.30 7.99 -14.92
C ILE A 99 -9.11 7.87 -13.64
N LEU A 100 -10.40 8.15 -13.76
CA LEU A 100 -11.38 8.01 -12.67
C LEU A 100 -12.22 6.76 -12.94
N VAL A 101 -12.34 5.90 -11.94
CA VAL A 101 -13.21 4.72 -11.98
C VAL A 101 -14.27 4.83 -10.90
N SER A 102 -15.42 4.22 -11.14
CA SER A 102 -16.48 4.17 -10.13
C SER A 102 -15.96 3.44 -8.89
N MET A 103 -16.17 4.05 -7.74
CA MET A 103 -15.93 3.33 -6.48
C MET A 103 -16.94 2.19 -6.36
N PRO A 104 -16.53 1.04 -5.81
CA PRO A 104 -17.49 0.02 -5.41
C PRO A 104 -18.59 0.62 -4.53
N PRO A 105 -19.83 0.07 -4.57
CA PRO A 105 -20.94 0.57 -3.79
C PRO A 105 -20.53 0.83 -2.34
N ARG A 106 -21.05 1.89 -1.77
CA ARG A 106 -20.67 2.51 -0.50
C ARG A 106 -20.03 1.54 0.47
N LEU A 107 -18.73 1.72 0.62
CA LEU A 107 -18.01 1.15 1.73
C LEU A 107 -18.65 1.66 3.03
N SER A 108 -18.70 0.82 4.04
CA SER A 108 -19.17 1.25 5.36
C SER A 108 -18.42 2.53 5.76
N GLU A 109 -19.03 3.37 6.57
CA GLU A 109 -18.38 4.61 7.07
C GLU A 109 -17.01 4.35 7.69
N GLU A 110 -16.77 3.13 8.16
CA GLU A 110 -15.51 2.67 8.76
C GLU A 110 -14.46 2.21 7.74
N SER A 111 -14.85 1.95 6.50
CA SER A 111 -13.95 1.44 5.47
C SER A 111 -13.13 2.55 4.81
N PRO A 112 -11.85 2.32 4.51
CA PRO A 112 -11.05 3.22 3.70
C PRO A 112 -11.64 3.40 2.29
N TRP A 113 -11.50 4.61 1.75
CA TRP A 113 -11.78 4.85 0.34
C TRP A 113 -10.66 4.27 -0.53
N PRO A 114 -10.97 3.38 -1.48
CA PRO A 114 -9.96 2.81 -2.34
C PRO A 114 -9.39 3.85 -3.31
N LYS A 115 -8.09 3.79 -3.52
CA LYS A 115 -7.35 4.58 -4.51
C LYS A 115 -7.01 3.66 -5.68
N ILE A 116 -7.98 3.48 -6.58
CA ILE A 116 -7.88 2.60 -7.74
C ILE A 116 -8.16 3.38 -9.03
N GLY A 117 -7.50 3.04 -10.11
CA GLY A 117 -7.59 3.73 -11.39
C GLY A 117 -7.92 2.82 -12.58
N SER A 118 -8.32 1.57 -12.33
CA SER A 118 -8.70 0.64 -13.38
C SER A 118 -9.78 -0.35 -12.93
N VAL A 119 -10.47 -0.94 -13.91
CA VAL A 119 -11.44 -2.02 -13.67
C VAL A 119 -10.74 -3.27 -13.15
N THR A 120 -9.49 -3.51 -13.56
CA THR A 120 -8.67 -4.62 -13.06
C THR A 120 -8.42 -4.48 -11.56
N GLU A 121 -8.06 -3.29 -11.07
CA GLU A 121 -7.91 -3.01 -9.63
C GLU A 121 -9.23 -3.22 -8.86
N ALA A 122 -10.34 -2.78 -9.42
CA ALA A 122 -11.66 -3.01 -8.81
C ALA A 122 -11.96 -4.50 -8.67
N ARG A 123 -11.71 -5.30 -9.71
CA ARG A 123 -11.88 -6.78 -9.68
C ARG A 123 -10.98 -7.45 -8.64
N ILE A 124 -9.70 -7.06 -8.57
CA ILE A 124 -8.79 -7.58 -7.55
C ILE A 124 -9.31 -7.26 -6.15
N LEU A 125 -9.73 -6.02 -5.92
CA LEU A 125 -10.27 -5.59 -4.63
C LEU A 125 -11.53 -6.37 -4.23
N GLU A 126 -12.43 -6.64 -5.17
CA GLU A 126 -13.62 -7.46 -4.95
C GLU A 126 -13.25 -8.89 -4.55
N LYS A 127 -12.28 -9.51 -5.24
CA LYS A 127 -11.79 -10.86 -4.91
C LYS A 127 -11.19 -10.92 -3.49
N LEU A 128 -10.37 -9.93 -3.13
CA LEU A 128 -9.80 -9.88 -1.78
C LEU A 128 -10.87 -9.74 -0.71
N ARG A 129 -11.92 -8.97 -0.95
CA ARG A 129 -13.02 -8.74 0.00
C ARG A 129 -13.90 -9.97 0.29
N ILE A 130 -13.84 -10.99 -0.54
CA ILE A 130 -14.52 -12.25 -0.26
C ILE A 130 -13.94 -12.93 0.99
N PHE A 131 -12.68 -12.65 1.29
CA PHE A 131 -12.01 -13.21 2.46
C PHE A 131 -12.20 -12.27 3.67
N GLU A 132 -13.06 -12.68 4.60
CA GLU A 132 -13.33 -11.93 5.84
C GLU A 132 -12.26 -12.12 6.92
N GLY A 133 -11.21 -12.89 6.63
CA GLY A 133 -10.15 -13.21 7.57
C GLY A 133 -9.19 -12.05 7.79
N SER A 134 -8.71 -11.91 9.04
CA SER A 134 -7.55 -11.11 9.40
C SER A 134 -6.43 -12.05 9.86
N PRO A 135 -5.16 -11.77 9.54
CA PRO A 135 -4.04 -12.60 9.99
C PRO A 135 -3.74 -12.47 11.49
N THR A 136 -4.62 -11.85 12.26
CA THR A 136 -4.45 -11.62 13.71
C THR A 136 -4.16 -12.90 14.47
N HIS A 137 -4.81 -14.02 14.11
CA HIS A 137 -4.64 -15.32 14.76
C HIS A 137 -3.25 -15.94 14.55
N LEU A 138 -2.49 -15.44 13.58
CA LEU A 138 -1.13 -15.87 13.27
C LEU A 138 -0.06 -15.13 14.08
N LEU A 139 -0.45 -14.06 14.80
CA LEU A 139 0.46 -13.21 15.57
C LEU A 139 0.33 -13.42 17.06
N LEU A 140 1.45 -13.26 17.75
CA LEU A 140 1.54 -13.16 19.20
C LEU A 140 1.71 -11.71 19.63
N THR A 141 1.30 -11.39 20.87
CA THR A 141 1.55 -10.10 21.51
C THR A 141 2.96 -10.02 22.09
N ASP A 142 3.47 -11.15 22.51
CA ASP A 142 4.79 -11.30 23.15
C ASP A 142 5.81 -11.90 22.20
N SER A 143 7.06 -11.99 22.66
CA SER A 143 8.19 -12.52 21.88
C SER A 143 8.01 -13.97 21.49
N SER A 144 8.50 -14.32 20.31
CA SER A 144 8.64 -15.69 19.83
C SER A 144 9.94 -15.86 19.03
N LYS A 145 10.36 -17.10 18.82
CA LYS A 145 11.49 -17.38 17.91
C LYS A 145 11.15 -17.10 16.43
N TRP A 146 9.86 -16.92 16.10
CA TRP A 146 9.38 -16.66 14.76
C TRP A 146 9.15 -15.16 14.56
N VAL A 147 10.22 -14.38 14.73
CA VAL A 147 10.20 -12.93 14.55
C VAL A 147 10.29 -12.56 13.08
N MET A 148 9.66 -11.46 12.71
CA MET A 148 9.79 -10.82 11.41
C MET A 148 10.01 -9.31 11.58
N TYR A 149 10.81 -8.73 10.68
CA TYR A 149 11.22 -7.33 10.71
C TYR A 149 10.75 -6.62 9.45
N PHE A 150 10.25 -5.40 9.60
CA PHE A 150 9.85 -4.57 8.46
C PHE A 150 10.14 -3.09 8.70
N HIS A 151 10.36 -2.36 7.62
CA HIS A 151 10.52 -0.91 7.68
C HIS A 151 9.16 -0.22 7.86
N ARG A 152 9.06 0.67 8.87
CA ARG A 152 7.88 1.49 9.09
C ARG A 152 7.54 2.39 7.91
N THR A 153 8.55 2.92 7.22
CA THR A 153 8.34 3.75 6.04
C THR A 153 8.83 2.98 4.83
N PRO A 154 7.94 2.27 4.13
CA PRO A 154 8.31 1.59 2.91
C PRO A 154 8.70 2.63 1.86
N GLY A 155 9.75 2.32 1.10
CA GLY A 155 10.09 3.07 -0.09
C GLY A 155 9.30 2.54 -1.30
N TYR A 156 10.02 2.18 -2.34
CA TYR A 156 9.45 1.58 -3.55
C TYR A 156 9.19 0.08 -3.44
N TRP A 157 9.56 -0.53 -2.31
CA TRP A 157 9.38 -1.96 -2.01
C TRP A 157 9.04 -2.16 -0.55
N ILE A 158 8.09 -3.03 -0.25
CA ILE A 158 7.84 -3.54 1.09
C ILE A 158 8.60 -4.84 1.23
N ARG A 159 9.36 -4.97 2.29
CA ARG A 159 10.09 -6.19 2.63
C ARG A 159 9.85 -6.53 4.09
N MET A 160 9.47 -7.78 4.32
CA MET A 160 9.41 -8.36 5.65
C MET A 160 10.44 -9.48 5.74
N LEU A 161 11.37 -9.34 6.66
CA LEU A 161 12.55 -10.19 6.77
C LEU A 161 12.47 -11.08 8.02
N ASP A 162 13.07 -12.26 7.96
CA ASP A 162 13.22 -13.14 9.12
C ASP A 162 14.53 -12.85 9.91
N PHE A 163 15.24 -11.83 9.52
CA PHE A 163 16.47 -11.38 10.15
C PHE A 163 16.51 -9.86 10.24
N LEU A 164 17.22 -9.35 11.24
CA LEU A 164 17.44 -7.91 11.38
C LEU A 164 18.49 -7.46 10.35
N PRO A 165 18.17 -6.54 9.43
CA PRO A 165 19.14 -6.03 8.47
C PRO A 165 20.24 -5.24 9.17
N PHE A 166 21.47 -5.31 8.64
CA PHE A 166 22.61 -4.59 9.22
C PHE A 166 22.41 -3.08 9.10
N PHE A 167 22.64 -2.40 10.22
CA PHE A 167 22.69 -0.93 10.29
C PHE A 167 23.69 -0.50 11.36
N GLU A 168 24.46 0.54 11.04
CA GLU A 168 25.40 1.18 11.96
C GLU A 168 25.35 2.69 11.76
N SER A 169 24.98 3.43 12.81
CA SER A 169 24.93 4.90 12.76
C SER A 169 26.32 5.49 12.85
N PRO A 170 26.53 6.80 12.55
CA PRO A 170 27.79 7.48 12.77
C PRO A 170 28.26 7.49 14.23
N ALA A 171 27.35 7.30 15.18
CA ALA A 171 27.64 7.19 16.62
C ALA A 171 27.96 5.75 17.07
N GLY A 172 27.93 4.79 16.12
CA GLY A 172 28.17 3.37 16.42
C GLY A 172 26.93 2.60 16.89
N ASP A 173 25.76 3.26 16.93
CA ASP A 173 24.50 2.58 17.27
C ASP A 173 24.11 1.59 16.18
N ARG A 174 23.70 0.41 16.61
CA ARG A 174 23.25 -0.65 15.71
C ARG A 174 21.74 -0.76 15.63
N SER A 175 21.01 0.12 16.31
CA SER A 175 19.54 0.11 16.27
C SER A 175 19.02 0.88 15.06
N VAL A 176 18.01 0.32 14.42
CA VAL A 176 17.29 1.00 13.33
C VAL A 176 15.97 1.52 13.86
N HIS A 177 15.88 2.79 14.15
CA HIS A 177 14.68 3.44 14.70
C HIS A 177 13.41 3.26 13.84
N HIS A 178 13.57 2.90 12.58
CA HIS A 178 12.46 2.72 11.62
C HIS A 178 12.08 1.26 11.37
N ILE A 179 12.79 0.30 11.97
CA ILE A 179 12.42 -1.13 11.91
C ILE A 179 11.40 -1.43 13.01
N ARG A 180 10.39 -2.18 12.63
CA ARG A 180 9.39 -2.77 13.52
C ARG A 180 9.50 -4.27 13.47
N GLU A 181 9.14 -4.90 14.57
CA GLU A 181 9.11 -6.36 14.69
C GLU A 181 7.70 -6.85 15.00
N LEU A 182 7.40 -8.04 14.52
CA LEU A 182 6.20 -8.79 14.83
C LEU A 182 6.59 -10.24 15.14
N TYR A 183 5.80 -10.89 15.94
CA TYR A 183 6.04 -12.24 16.41
C TYR A 183 4.94 -13.15 15.93
N ALA A 184 5.28 -14.19 15.18
CA ALA A 184 4.34 -15.18 14.68
C ALA A 184 4.19 -16.36 15.64
N THR A 185 3.06 -17.07 15.52
CA THR A 185 2.75 -18.26 16.33
C THR A 185 3.54 -19.48 15.90
N SER A 186 3.96 -19.54 14.63
CA SER A 186 4.70 -20.67 14.04
C SER A 186 5.55 -20.21 12.86
N GLU A 187 6.40 -21.11 12.35
CA GLU A 187 7.16 -20.88 11.12
C GLU A 187 6.26 -20.62 9.91
N ALA A 188 5.21 -21.41 9.75
CA ALA A 188 4.25 -21.23 8.68
C ALA A 188 3.53 -19.89 8.79
N ALA A 189 3.11 -19.49 10.00
CA ALA A 189 2.50 -18.19 10.24
C ALA A 189 3.44 -17.03 9.91
N ARG A 190 4.74 -17.15 10.26
CA ARG A 190 5.74 -16.16 9.87
C ARG A 190 5.90 -16.08 8.36
N ALA A 191 6.02 -17.23 7.70
CA ALA A 191 6.18 -17.29 6.25
C ALA A 191 4.97 -16.72 5.51
N GLU A 192 3.76 -16.99 6.00
CA GLU A 192 2.51 -16.46 5.45
C GLU A 192 2.45 -14.94 5.56
N ILE A 193 2.64 -14.38 6.76
CA ILE A 193 2.53 -12.93 6.97
C ILE A 193 3.69 -12.18 6.31
N ALA A 194 4.92 -12.64 6.50
CA ALA A 194 6.09 -11.97 5.95
C ALA A 194 6.19 -12.15 4.42
N GLY A 195 5.78 -13.31 3.91
CA GLY A 195 5.67 -13.55 2.48
C GLY A 195 4.62 -12.65 1.83
N LEU A 196 3.42 -12.62 2.39
CA LEU A 196 2.37 -11.70 1.94
C LEU A 196 2.86 -10.25 1.97
N GLY A 197 3.39 -9.79 3.09
CA GLY A 197 3.88 -8.42 3.25
C GLY A 197 5.04 -8.05 2.34
N SER A 198 5.74 -9.05 1.76
CA SER A 198 6.82 -8.86 0.78
C SER A 198 6.35 -9.00 -0.67
N SER A 199 5.09 -9.38 -0.90
CA SER A 199 4.52 -9.57 -2.24
C SER A 199 4.19 -8.25 -2.92
N SER A 200 4.14 -8.25 -4.25
CA SER A 200 3.64 -7.13 -5.05
C SER A 200 2.14 -6.91 -4.83
N LEU A 201 1.39 -7.96 -4.53
CA LEU A 201 -0.03 -7.87 -4.20
C LEU A 201 -0.26 -7.02 -2.95
N TYR A 202 0.52 -7.26 -1.87
CA TYR A 202 0.44 -6.45 -0.66
C TYR A 202 0.95 -5.01 -0.90
N PHE A 203 2.00 -4.84 -1.71
CA PHE A 203 2.48 -3.51 -2.10
C PHE A 203 1.38 -2.70 -2.78
N TRP A 204 0.70 -3.26 -3.79
CA TRP A 204 -0.44 -2.62 -4.45
C TRP A 204 -1.54 -2.28 -3.45
N TRP A 205 -1.95 -3.25 -2.62
CA TRP A 205 -3.02 -3.06 -1.64
C TRP A 205 -2.69 -1.96 -0.63
N PHE A 206 -1.45 -1.87 -0.15
CA PHE A 206 -1.01 -0.82 0.76
C PHE A 206 -1.19 0.59 0.16
N PHE A 207 -0.94 0.76 -1.13
CA PHE A 207 -1.20 2.03 -1.80
C PHE A 207 -2.68 2.21 -2.16
N ALA A 208 -3.38 1.17 -2.53
CA ALA A 208 -4.81 1.23 -2.85
C ALA A 208 -5.67 1.57 -1.61
N ILE A 209 -5.36 1.03 -0.44
CA ILE A 209 -6.20 1.14 0.76
C ILE A 209 -5.55 1.95 1.88
N GLY A 210 -4.24 1.79 2.09
CA GLY A 210 -3.50 2.37 3.21
C GLY A 210 -3.25 3.88 3.10
N ASN A 211 -2.52 4.42 4.07
CA ASN A 211 -2.16 5.83 4.15
C ASN A 211 -0.99 6.23 3.22
N CYS A 212 -0.45 5.31 2.46
CA CYS A 212 0.66 5.48 1.50
C CYS A 212 1.97 6.02 2.13
N ARG A 213 2.09 6.04 3.45
CA ARG A 213 3.24 6.62 4.16
C ARG A 213 3.91 5.65 5.12
N ASN A 214 3.18 5.23 6.13
CA ASN A 214 3.72 4.41 7.20
C ASN A 214 3.04 3.05 7.19
N LEU A 215 3.84 2.01 7.12
CA LEU A 215 3.39 0.64 7.33
C LEU A 215 3.29 0.38 8.83
N THR A 216 2.13 -0.02 9.27
CA THR A 216 1.83 -0.32 10.67
C THR A 216 1.38 -1.77 10.81
N LYS A 217 1.35 -2.27 12.04
CA LYS A 217 0.71 -3.56 12.34
C LYS A 217 -0.75 -3.56 11.90
N GLY A 218 -1.46 -2.45 12.06
CA GLY A 218 -2.86 -2.31 11.62
C GLY A 218 -3.03 -2.48 10.12
N ASP A 219 -2.11 -1.95 9.30
CA ASP A 219 -2.16 -2.12 7.85
C ASP A 219 -1.99 -3.60 7.46
N LEU A 220 -1.08 -4.32 8.12
CA LEU A 220 -0.90 -5.76 7.89
C LEU A 220 -2.13 -6.57 8.32
N LEU A 221 -2.69 -6.25 9.48
CA LEU A 221 -3.87 -6.93 10.00
C LEU A 221 -5.16 -6.60 9.26
N GLY A 222 -5.19 -5.46 8.58
CA GLY A 222 -6.32 -5.05 7.74
C GLY A 222 -6.34 -5.72 6.36
N PHE A 223 -5.28 -6.45 5.98
CA PHE A 223 -5.29 -7.19 4.73
C PHE A 223 -6.17 -8.43 4.86
N PRO A 224 -7.13 -8.66 3.95
CA PRO A 224 -7.94 -9.88 3.95
C PRO A 224 -7.05 -11.10 3.69
N ALA A 225 -6.99 -12.02 4.64
CA ALA A 225 -6.14 -13.21 4.52
C ALA A 225 -6.96 -14.50 4.65
N PRO A 226 -7.00 -15.34 3.62
CA PRO A 226 -7.60 -16.67 3.74
C PRO A 226 -6.74 -17.56 4.63
N ARG A 227 -7.35 -18.57 5.24
CA ARG A 227 -6.59 -19.60 5.95
C ARG A 227 -5.99 -20.57 4.94
N LEU A 228 -4.67 -20.74 5.00
CA LEU A 228 -3.98 -21.75 4.21
C LEU A 228 -4.31 -23.15 4.73
N ASP A 229 -4.45 -24.11 3.84
CA ASP A 229 -4.47 -25.52 4.19
C ASP A 229 -3.06 -26.04 4.52
N ALA A 230 -2.95 -27.30 4.90
CA ALA A 230 -1.65 -27.90 5.26
C ALA A 230 -0.65 -27.89 4.10
N GLY A 231 -1.11 -28.06 2.86
CA GLY A 231 -0.27 -28.02 1.66
C GLY A 231 0.25 -26.60 1.40
N GLY A 232 -0.63 -25.61 1.43
CA GLY A 232 -0.28 -24.20 1.29
C GLY A 232 0.68 -23.72 2.38
N ALA A 233 0.49 -24.20 3.63
CA ALA A 233 1.41 -23.87 4.74
C ALA A 233 2.82 -24.40 4.52
N VAL A 234 2.99 -25.59 3.94
CA VAL A 234 4.31 -26.14 3.58
C VAL A 234 4.92 -25.36 2.43
N GLU A 235 4.14 -25.09 1.39
CA GLU A 235 4.62 -24.40 0.19
C GLU A 235 5.04 -22.97 0.49
N ILE A 236 4.29 -22.21 1.29
CA ILE A 236 4.65 -20.83 1.64
C ILE A 236 5.96 -20.78 2.43
N VAL A 237 6.23 -21.75 3.31
CA VAL A 237 7.50 -21.83 4.04
C VAL A 237 8.66 -22.03 3.07
N ARG A 238 8.50 -22.91 2.07
CA ARG A 238 9.51 -23.14 1.05
C ARG A 238 9.83 -21.86 0.27
N ILE A 239 8.79 -21.21 -0.28
CA ILE A 239 8.93 -19.99 -1.09
C ILE A 239 9.52 -18.85 -0.25
N PHE A 240 9.04 -18.68 0.98
CA PHE A 240 9.56 -17.64 1.88
C PHE A 240 11.04 -17.85 2.22
N ASN A 241 11.47 -19.08 2.49
CA ASN A 241 12.88 -19.38 2.76
C ASN A 241 13.77 -19.11 1.55
N GLU A 242 13.30 -19.39 0.33
CA GLU A 242 13.99 -19.05 -0.92
C GLU A 242 14.09 -17.51 -1.09
N LEU A 243 13.04 -16.76 -0.79
CA LEU A 243 13.04 -15.29 -0.80
C LEU A 243 14.06 -14.74 0.22
N MET A 244 14.06 -15.25 1.45
CA MET A 244 15.01 -14.83 2.49
C MET A 244 16.46 -15.15 2.12
N LYS A 245 16.68 -16.31 1.50
CA LYS A 245 18.00 -16.68 0.96
C LYS A 245 18.41 -15.72 -0.14
N SER A 246 17.51 -15.42 -1.10
CA SER A 246 17.79 -14.49 -2.18
C SER A 246 18.16 -13.09 -1.65
N TYR A 247 17.45 -12.56 -0.64
CA TYR A 247 17.81 -11.30 -0.02
C TYR A 247 19.19 -11.32 0.66
N LYS A 248 19.55 -12.40 1.34
CA LYS A 248 20.86 -12.54 1.98
C LYS A 248 21.99 -12.61 0.95
N ASP A 249 21.80 -13.40 -0.09
CA ASP A 249 22.82 -13.65 -1.13
C ASP A 249 23.01 -12.40 -2.03
N ASN A 250 21.97 -11.60 -2.24
CA ASN A 250 21.98 -10.43 -3.11
C ASN A 250 21.87 -9.13 -2.29
N SER A 251 22.69 -9.00 -1.27
CA SER A 251 22.78 -7.79 -0.46
C SER A 251 24.22 -7.32 -0.31
N SER A 252 24.37 -6.02 -0.10
CA SER A 252 25.68 -5.40 0.13
C SER A 252 25.58 -4.32 1.21
N VAL A 253 26.70 -4.06 1.90
CA VAL A 253 26.77 -2.96 2.87
C VAL A 253 27.15 -1.69 2.13
N LYS A 254 26.26 -0.70 2.17
CA LYS A 254 26.45 0.65 1.60
C LYS A 254 26.70 1.67 2.71
N SER A 255 27.27 2.80 2.32
CA SER A 255 27.50 3.93 3.22
C SER A 255 26.86 5.19 2.67
N ARG A 256 26.07 5.90 3.51
CA ARG A 256 25.48 7.20 3.17
C ARG A 256 25.45 8.09 4.42
N ALA A 257 25.91 9.33 4.30
CA ALA A 257 25.96 10.30 5.42
C ALA A 257 26.63 9.71 6.68
N LYS A 258 27.74 8.98 6.50
CA LYS A 258 28.52 8.27 7.54
C LYS A 258 27.78 7.10 8.23
N ALA A 259 26.54 6.80 7.89
CA ALA A 259 25.88 5.57 8.33
C ALA A 259 26.21 4.42 7.35
N ARG A 260 26.26 3.19 7.88
CA ARG A 260 26.42 1.96 7.09
C ARG A 260 25.14 1.15 7.22
N TYR A 261 24.63 0.64 6.11
CA TYR A 261 23.39 -0.13 6.08
C TYR A 261 23.43 -1.22 5.03
N GLN A 262 22.66 -2.28 5.25
CA GLN A 262 22.46 -3.35 4.28
C GLN A 262 21.47 -2.88 3.22
N GLU A 263 21.90 -2.94 1.96
CA GLU A 263 21.09 -2.69 0.79
C GLU A 263 20.86 -4.01 0.05
N PHE A 264 19.64 -4.24 -0.36
CA PHE A 264 19.22 -5.45 -1.06
C PHE A 264 19.06 -5.15 -2.55
N ASP A 265 19.66 -5.99 -3.38
CA ASP A 265 19.43 -5.97 -4.82
C ASP A 265 18.07 -6.61 -5.11
N TRP A 266 17.10 -5.75 -5.37
CA TRP A 266 15.74 -6.17 -5.61
C TRP A 266 15.58 -6.79 -7.02
N VAL A 267 16.41 -6.42 -8.02
CA VAL A 267 16.37 -7.01 -9.37
C VAL A 267 16.76 -8.48 -9.28
N ALA A 268 17.85 -8.76 -8.55
CA ALA A 268 18.29 -10.14 -8.32
C ALA A 268 17.28 -10.93 -7.47
N ALA A 269 16.54 -10.28 -6.54
CA ALA A 269 15.54 -10.95 -5.73
C ALA A 269 14.17 -11.10 -6.41
N LYS A 270 13.93 -10.40 -7.53
CA LYS A 270 12.64 -10.37 -8.20
C LYS A 270 12.06 -11.75 -8.53
N PRO A 271 12.80 -12.74 -9.04
CA PRO A 271 12.24 -14.06 -9.32
C PRO A 271 11.62 -14.73 -8.08
N SER A 272 12.21 -14.51 -6.88
CA SER A 272 11.67 -15.04 -5.62
C SER A 272 10.43 -14.25 -5.16
N VAL A 273 10.35 -12.94 -5.45
CA VAL A 273 9.15 -12.15 -5.21
C VAL A 273 8.03 -12.57 -6.15
N ASP A 274 8.32 -12.80 -7.42
CA ASP A 274 7.34 -13.26 -8.42
C ASP A 274 6.77 -14.64 -8.03
N ALA A 275 7.60 -15.56 -7.54
CA ALA A 275 7.11 -16.85 -7.03
C ALA A 275 6.16 -16.68 -5.83
N MET A 276 6.40 -15.68 -4.98
CA MET A 276 5.49 -15.31 -3.90
C MET A 276 4.17 -14.74 -4.43
N ASP A 277 4.26 -13.88 -5.46
CA ASP A 277 3.08 -13.30 -6.11
C ASP A 277 2.23 -14.38 -6.81
N GLU A 278 2.86 -15.36 -7.50
CA GLU A 278 2.16 -16.49 -8.09
C GLU A 278 1.46 -17.37 -7.03
N PHE A 279 2.10 -17.58 -5.89
CA PHE A 279 1.49 -18.33 -4.79
C PHE A 279 0.21 -17.62 -4.30
N PHE A 280 0.30 -16.33 -3.97
CA PHE A 280 -0.85 -15.59 -3.49
C PHE A 280 -1.89 -15.36 -4.56
N ALA A 281 -1.52 -15.24 -5.83
CA ALA A 281 -2.48 -15.18 -6.94
C ALA A 281 -3.38 -16.43 -6.97
N LYS A 282 -2.80 -17.61 -6.79
CA LYS A 282 -3.57 -18.87 -6.70
C LYS A 282 -4.47 -18.88 -5.47
N VAL A 283 -3.96 -18.45 -4.32
CA VAL A 283 -4.72 -18.39 -3.05
C VAL A 283 -5.93 -17.48 -3.17
N PHE A 284 -5.77 -16.30 -3.81
CA PHE A 284 -6.85 -15.31 -3.96
C PHE A 284 -7.66 -15.47 -5.24
N GLY A 285 -7.35 -16.45 -6.08
CA GLY A 285 -8.04 -16.69 -7.35
C GLY A 285 -7.87 -15.55 -8.35
N LEU A 286 -6.70 -14.92 -8.39
CA LEU A 286 -6.38 -13.92 -9.40
C LEU A 286 -6.19 -14.57 -10.76
N THR A 287 -6.60 -13.88 -11.82
CA THR A 287 -6.31 -14.28 -13.19
C THR A 287 -4.87 -13.92 -13.58
N ASP A 288 -4.36 -14.46 -14.68
CA ASP A 288 -3.03 -14.12 -15.19
C ASP A 288 -2.92 -12.62 -15.51
N GLU A 289 -3.99 -11.98 -16.03
CA GLU A 289 -4.05 -10.53 -16.27
C GLU A 289 -3.94 -9.73 -14.97
N GLU A 290 -4.62 -10.16 -13.91
CA GLU A 290 -4.60 -9.50 -12.60
C GLU A 290 -3.25 -9.69 -11.90
N LEU A 291 -2.63 -10.87 -12.04
CA LEU A 291 -1.29 -11.13 -11.53
C LEU A 291 -0.25 -10.26 -12.25
N ASP A 292 -0.29 -10.21 -13.59
CA ASP A 292 0.59 -9.36 -14.39
C ASP A 292 0.45 -7.89 -13.99
N PHE A 293 -0.79 -7.41 -13.80
CA PHE A 293 -1.05 -6.06 -13.32
C PHE A 293 -0.38 -5.81 -11.96
N VAL A 294 -0.52 -6.72 -11.00
CA VAL A 294 0.03 -6.57 -9.65
C VAL A 294 1.56 -6.56 -9.67
N ILE A 295 2.18 -7.49 -10.41
CA ILE A 295 3.63 -7.57 -10.56
C ILE A 295 4.21 -6.29 -11.14
N ASN A 296 3.52 -5.70 -12.12
CA ASN A 296 3.95 -4.52 -12.84
C ASN A 296 3.42 -3.20 -12.25
N TYR A 297 2.68 -3.26 -11.12
CA TYR A 297 2.12 -2.06 -10.50
C TYR A 297 3.20 -1.03 -10.16
N ASP A 298 3.06 0.16 -10.75
CA ASP A 298 4.01 1.27 -10.65
C ASP A 298 5.49 0.88 -10.85
N ILE A 299 5.76 -0.14 -11.68
CA ILE A 299 7.09 -0.70 -11.88
C ILE A 299 8.10 0.37 -12.32
N LYS A 300 7.70 1.32 -13.17
CA LYS A 300 8.54 2.45 -13.61
C LYS A 300 9.10 3.23 -12.41
N VAL A 301 8.30 3.45 -11.39
CA VAL A 301 8.70 4.19 -10.18
C VAL A 301 9.46 3.29 -9.22
N ARG A 302 9.07 2.01 -9.12
CA ARG A 302 9.70 1.02 -8.23
C ARG A 302 11.12 0.67 -8.65
N VAL A 303 11.36 0.62 -9.95
CA VAL A 303 12.70 0.31 -10.54
C VAL A 303 13.62 1.52 -10.48
N GLY A 304 13.06 2.73 -10.41
CA GLY A 304 13.81 3.96 -10.66
C GLY A 304 14.25 4.06 -12.12
N ASP A 305 14.95 5.12 -12.48
CA ASP A 305 15.49 5.33 -13.83
C ASP A 305 16.67 4.39 -14.19
N VAL A 306 16.62 3.13 -13.77
CA VAL A 306 17.60 2.11 -14.21
C VAL A 306 17.46 1.85 -15.73
N ALA A 307 16.36 2.32 -16.33
CA ALA A 307 16.12 2.19 -17.77
C ALA A 307 16.91 3.20 -18.65
N GLU A 308 17.59 4.19 -18.08
CA GLU A 308 18.45 5.12 -18.85
C GLU A 308 19.90 4.63 -18.98
N GLY A 309 20.20 3.43 -18.53
CA GLY A 309 21.54 2.83 -18.55
C GLY A 309 21.65 1.47 -19.24
N ILE A 310 20.68 1.10 -20.11
CA ILE A 310 20.79 -0.08 -20.99
C ILE A 310 20.72 0.38 -22.43
#